data_93e73b9f836a9a84fd9cba29c215f251
#
_entry.id   93e73b9f836a9a84fd9cba29c215f251
#
_cell.length_a   1.000
_cell.length_b   1.000
_cell.length_c   1.000
_cell.angle_alpha   90.00
_cell.angle_beta   90.00
_cell.angle_gamma   90.00
#
_symmetry.space_group_name_H-M   'P 1'
#
loop_
_entity.id
_entity.type
_entity.pdbx_description
1 polymer ?
#
loop_
_entity_poly.entity_id
_entity_poly.type
_entity_poly.pdbx_seq_one_letter_code
_entity_poly.pdbx_strand_id
1 'polypeptide(L)'
;MAASSAAEMKEHRHAEHQHHVAKEAAAQRRWEQEQETRKQDRIDDERLRRELADEKARVRKEERDADRDQRRAAAVEAKEVRDHEYRMLLLQMQKGSAAN
;
A
#
# COMPACT_ATOMS: atom_id res chain seq x y z
N MET A 1 42.19 -61.72 -8.00
CA MET A 1 41.28 -61.18 -7.00
C MET A 1 41.60 -59.74 -6.57
N ALA A 2 42.84 -59.31 -6.54
CA ALA A 2 43.21 -57.94 -6.21
C ALA A 2 42.70 -56.86 -7.24
N ALA A 3 42.60 -57.22 -8.54
CA ALA A 3 42.13 -56.31 -9.57
C ALA A 3 40.63 -56.05 -9.49
N SER A 4 39.80 -57.02 -9.10
CA SER A 4 38.35 -56.86 -8.94
C SER A 4 38.01 -55.98 -7.72
N SER A 5 38.77 -56.13 -6.62
CA SER A 5 38.62 -55.29 -5.43
C SER A 5 38.97 -53.83 -5.69
N ALA A 6 40.02 -53.57 -6.50
CA ALA A 6 40.41 -52.20 -6.87
C ALA A 6 39.37 -51.55 -7.77
N ALA A 7 38.78 -52.29 -8.71
CA ALA A 7 37.70 -51.79 -9.57
C ALA A 7 36.43 -51.48 -8.80
N GLU A 8 36.05 -52.33 -7.84
CA GLU A 8 34.92 -52.09 -6.96
C GLU A 8 35.12 -50.84 -6.08
N MET A 9 36.32 -50.64 -5.55
CA MET A 9 36.65 -49.41 -4.80
C MET A 9 36.57 -48.14 -5.66
N LYS A 10 37.01 -48.20 -6.90
CA LYS A 10 36.90 -47.07 -7.84
C LYS A 10 35.45 -46.73 -8.14
N GLU A 11 34.62 -47.73 -8.43
CA GLU A 11 33.18 -47.54 -8.65
C GLU A 11 32.49 -46.96 -7.44
N HIS A 12 32.82 -47.44 -6.24
CA HIS A 12 32.27 -46.93 -5.00
C HIS A 12 32.66 -45.46 -4.76
N ARG A 13 33.90 -45.10 -4.96
CA ARG A 13 34.36 -43.70 -4.87
C ARG A 13 33.70 -42.80 -5.90
N HIS A 14 33.52 -43.30 -7.10
CA HIS A 14 32.82 -42.56 -8.17
C HIS A 14 31.37 -42.32 -7.79
N ALA A 15 30.67 -43.32 -7.29
CA ALA A 15 29.30 -43.19 -6.82
C ALA A 15 29.17 -42.22 -5.64
N GLU A 16 30.09 -42.26 -4.69
CA GLU A 16 30.13 -41.28 -3.58
C GLU A 16 30.37 -39.86 -4.07
N HIS A 17 31.28 -39.69 -5.02
CA HIS A 17 31.56 -38.39 -5.61
C HIS A 17 30.37 -37.84 -6.35
N GLN A 18 29.67 -38.63 -7.15
CA GLN A 18 28.45 -38.25 -7.84
C GLN A 18 27.33 -37.88 -6.86
N HIS A 19 27.20 -38.64 -5.78
CA HIS A 19 26.21 -38.34 -4.74
C HIS A 19 26.53 -37.00 -4.04
N HIS A 20 27.80 -36.76 -3.75
CA HIS A 20 28.26 -35.52 -3.15
C HIS A 20 27.99 -34.31 -4.07
N VAL A 21 28.33 -34.42 -5.35
CA VAL A 21 28.07 -33.37 -6.34
C VAL A 21 26.57 -33.10 -6.48
N ALA A 22 25.74 -34.15 -6.52
CA ALA A 22 24.29 -34.00 -6.59
C ALA A 22 23.73 -33.32 -5.34
N LYS A 23 24.26 -33.65 -4.16
CA LYS A 23 23.88 -33.05 -2.89
C LYS A 23 24.23 -31.55 -2.83
N GLU A 24 25.44 -31.21 -3.28
CA GLU A 24 25.88 -29.81 -3.37
C GLU A 24 25.03 -29.01 -4.37
N ALA A 25 24.73 -29.59 -5.54
CA ALA A 25 23.90 -28.96 -6.56
C ALA A 25 22.48 -28.72 -6.01
N ALA A 26 21.91 -29.68 -5.28
CA ALA A 26 20.60 -29.51 -4.64
C ALA A 26 20.61 -28.42 -3.57
N ALA A 27 21.67 -28.36 -2.76
CA ALA A 27 21.85 -27.30 -1.76
C ALA A 27 21.98 -25.93 -2.41
N GLN A 28 22.74 -25.82 -3.50
CA GLN A 28 22.88 -24.58 -4.26
C GLN A 28 21.55 -24.11 -4.86
N ARG A 29 20.76 -25.03 -5.44
CA ARG A 29 19.43 -24.69 -5.95
C ARG A 29 18.48 -24.19 -4.86
N ARG A 30 18.49 -24.82 -3.69
CA ARG A 30 17.69 -24.36 -2.54
C ARG A 30 18.10 -22.97 -2.10
N TRP A 31 19.39 -22.72 -2.02
CA TRP A 31 19.91 -21.40 -1.66
C TRP A 31 19.49 -20.34 -2.67
N GLU A 32 19.61 -20.63 -3.96
CA GLU A 32 19.18 -19.73 -5.03
C GLU A 32 17.67 -19.46 -4.97
N GLN A 33 16.86 -20.49 -4.75
CA GLN A 33 15.40 -20.35 -4.57
C GLN A 33 15.05 -19.50 -3.36
N GLU A 34 15.75 -19.70 -2.24
CA GLU A 34 15.57 -18.87 -1.04
C GLU A 34 15.92 -17.41 -1.30
N GLN A 35 17.01 -17.15 -2.02
CA GLN A 35 17.39 -15.78 -2.40
C GLN A 35 16.36 -15.14 -3.31
N GLU A 36 15.83 -15.85 -4.29
CA GLU A 36 14.77 -15.37 -5.17
C GLU A 36 13.48 -15.09 -4.39
N THR A 37 13.09 -15.97 -3.50
CA THR A 37 11.92 -15.79 -2.64
C THR A 37 12.06 -14.55 -1.75
N ARG A 38 13.21 -14.38 -1.10
CA ARG A 38 13.47 -13.20 -0.26
C ARG A 38 13.48 -11.89 -1.06
N LYS A 39 14.02 -11.94 -2.27
CA LYS A 39 14.03 -10.81 -3.17
C LYS A 39 12.61 -10.43 -3.61
N GLN A 40 11.81 -11.44 -3.95
CA GLN A 40 10.41 -11.23 -4.32
C GLN A 40 9.59 -10.70 -3.14
N ASP A 41 9.78 -11.24 -1.95
CA ASP A 41 9.10 -10.77 -0.74
C ASP A 41 9.43 -9.30 -0.45
N ARG A 42 10.69 -8.88 -0.64
CA ARG A 42 11.07 -7.46 -0.48
C ARG A 42 10.38 -6.56 -1.50
N ILE A 43 10.30 -7.00 -2.74
CA ILE A 43 9.61 -6.27 -3.81
C ILE A 43 8.11 -6.14 -3.48
N ASP A 44 7.49 -7.22 -3.03
CA ASP A 44 6.08 -7.25 -2.66
C ASP A 44 5.80 -6.36 -1.44
N ASP A 45 6.68 -6.38 -0.44
CA ASP A 45 6.59 -5.51 0.75
C ASP A 45 6.72 -4.03 0.38
N GLU A 46 7.66 -3.67 -0.50
CA GLU A 46 7.79 -2.29 -1.01
C GLU A 46 6.55 -1.85 -1.77
N ARG A 47 6.01 -2.72 -2.62
CA ARG A 47 4.78 -2.44 -3.36
C ARG A 47 3.63 -2.19 -2.40
N LEU A 48 3.46 -3.05 -1.42
CA LEU A 48 2.40 -2.91 -0.41
C LEU A 48 2.55 -1.62 0.38
N ARG A 49 3.76 -1.26 0.77
CA ARG A 49 4.02 0.01 1.48
C ARG A 49 3.66 1.23 0.62
N ARG A 50 3.99 1.20 -0.67
CA ARG A 50 3.64 2.27 -1.61
C ARG A 50 2.14 2.38 -1.80
N GLU A 51 1.44 1.25 -1.99
CA GLU A 51 -0.01 1.21 -2.12
C GLU A 51 -0.69 1.75 -0.86
N LEU A 52 -0.22 1.37 0.32
CA LEU A 52 -0.74 1.90 1.59
C LEU A 52 -0.48 3.40 1.76
N ALA A 53 0.70 3.88 1.36
CA ALA A 53 1.02 5.30 1.40
C ALA A 53 0.14 6.10 0.44
N ASP A 54 -0.06 5.60 -0.78
CA ASP A 54 -0.93 6.21 -1.78
C ASP A 54 -2.39 6.23 -1.32
N GLU A 55 -2.87 5.15 -0.72
CA GLU A 55 -4.21 5.07 -0.15
C GLU A 55 -4.41 6.08 0.98
N LYS A 56 -3.45 6.18 1.90
CA LYS A 56 -3.48 7.18 2.98
C LYS A 56 -3.48 8.60 2.44
N ALA A 57 -2.67 8.87 1.42
CA ALA A 57 -2.63 10.19 0.78
C ALA A 57 -3.97 10.53 0.11
N ARG A 58 -4.59 9.56 -0.55
CA ARG A 58 -5.91 9.70 -1.18
C ARG A 58 -6.99 10.00 -0.15
N VAL A 59 -7.03 9.24 0.94
CA VAL A 59 -8.00 9.43 2.02
C VAL A 59 -7.85 10.81 2.66
N ARG A 60 -6.61 11.24 2.93
CA ARG A 60 -6.36 12.58 3.49
C ARG A 60 -6.81 13.69 2.55
N LYS A 61 -6.61 13.52 1.26
CA LYS A 61 -7.07 14.48 0.25
C LYS A 61 -8.60 14.55 0.21
N GLU A 62 -9.28 13.41 0.21
CA GLU A 62 -10.74 13.33 0.23
C GLU A 62 -11.31 14.00 1.49
N GLU A 63 -10.71 13.75 2.66
CA GLU A 63 -11.10 14.38 3.91
C GLU A 63 -10.92 15.90 3.88
N ARG A 64 -9.81 16.40 3.35
CA ARG A 64 -9.57 17.84 3.20
C ARG A 64 -10.55 18.48 2.22
N ASP A 65 -10.85 17.81 1.12
CA ASP A 65 -11.79 18.29 0.12
C ASP A 65 -13.21 18.32 0.70
N ALA A 66 -13.61 17.29 1.42
CA ALA A 66 -14.91 17.25 2.10
C ALA A 66 -15.03 18.35 3.18
N ASP A 67 -14.00 18.57 3.97
CA ASP A 67 -13.98 19.63 4.98
C ASP A 67 -14.07 21.03 4.34
N ARG A 68 -13.33 21.25 3.26
CA ARG A 68 -13.41 22.49 2.48
C ARG A 68 -14.82 22.72 1.91
N ASP A 69 -15.44 21.68 1.35
CA ASP A 69 -16.78 21.77 0.80
C ASP A 69 -17.83 22.04 1.87
N GLN A 70 -17.69 21.43 3.04
CA GLN A 70 -18.55 21.72 4.20
C GLN A 70 -18.41 23.18 4.67
N ARG A 71 -17.20 23.71 4.72
CA ARG A 71 -16.96 25.11 5.08
C ARG A 71 -17.57 26.07 4.08
N ARG A 72 -17.46 25.77 2.80
CA ARG A 72 -18.10 26.57 1.73
C ARG A 72 -19.63 26.55 1.86
N ALA A 73 -20.21 25.37 2.06
CA ALA A 73 -21.64 25.22 2.24
C ALA A 73 -22.13 26.00 3.47
N ALA A 74 -21.42 25.91 4.60
CA ALA A 74 -21.72 26.65 5.82
C ALA A 74 -21.60 28.16 5.61
N ALA A 75 -20.62 28.63 4.86
CA ALA A 75 -20.47 30.05 4.54
C ALA A 75 -21.62 30.57 3.66
N VAL A 76 -22.03 29.80 2.66
CA VAL A 76 -23.19 30.14 1.81
C VAL A 76 -24.47 30.20 2.64
N GLU A 77 -24.69 29.21 3.49
CA GLU A 77 -25.87 29.17 4.38
C GLU A 77 -25.89 30.36 5.34
N ALA A 78 -24.75 30.67 5.97
CA ALA A 78 -24.63 31.82 6.85
C ALA A 78 -24.92 33.14 6.15
N LYS A 79 -24.50 33.28 4.89
CA LYS A 79 -24.79 34.44 4.05
C LYS A 79 -26.29 34.54 3.75
N GLU A 80 -26.94 33.45 3.39
CA GLU A 80 -28.37 33.39 3.11
C GLU A 80 -29.19 33.77 4.34
N VAL A 81 -28.81 33.29 5.52
CA VAL A 81 -29.48 33.65 6.77
C VAL A 81 -29.33 35.15 7.04
N ARG A 82 -28.14 35.72 6.88
CA ARG A 82 -27.91 37.17 7.09
C ARG A 82 -28.70 38.00 6.08
N ASP A 83 -28.74 37.59 4.82
CA ASP A 83 -29.50 38.29 3.80
C ASP A 83 -31.02 38.23 4.10
N HIS A 84 -31.52 37.12 4.57
CA HIS A 84 -32.92 36.97 4.99
C HIS A 84 -33.24 37.86 6.17
N GLU A 85 -32.41 37.88 7.22
CA GLU A 85 -32.57 38.75 8.40
C GLU A 85 -32.58 40.23 7.99
N TYR A 86 -31.70 40.62 7.10
CA TYR A 86 -31.62 41.98 6.58
C TYR A 86 -32.89 42.37 5.83
N ARG A 87 -33.42 41.49 4.99
CA ARG A 87 -34.70 41.72 4.28
C ARG A 87 -35.86 41.84 5.26
N MET A 88 -35.90 41.03 6.30
CA MET A 88 -36.93 41.11 7.32
C MET A 88 -36.89 42.42 8.09
N LEU A 89 -35.69 42.89 8.43
CA LEU A 89 -35.49 44.19 9.07
C LEU A 89 -35.97 45.33 8.17
N LEU A 90 -35.63 45.31 6.90
CA LEU A 90 -36.11 46.31 5.94
C LEU A 90 -37.62 46.34 5.85
N LEU A 91 -38.29 45.19 5.80
CA LEU A 91 -39.73 45.08 5.78
C LEU A 91 -40.36 45.64 7.06
N GLN A 92 -39.80 45.39 8.22
CA GLN A 92 -40.25 45.94 9.49
C GLN A 92 -40.09 47.46 9.55
N MET A 93 -38.98 47.98 9.05
CA MET A 93 -38.75 49.43 8.97
C MET A 93 -39.75 50.11 8.03
N GLN A 94 -40.06 49.49 6.88
CA GLN A 94 -41.06 49.98 5.96
C GLN A 94 -42.45 49.97 6.55
N LYS A 95 -42.84 48.94 7.27
CA LYS A 95 -44.12 48.87 7.99
C LYS A 95 -44.20 49.91 9.09
N GLY A 96 -43.14 50.11 9.86
CA GLY A 96 -43.07 51.15 10.86
C GLY A 96 -43.21 52.57 10.26
N SER A 97 -42.57 52.80 9.14
CA SER A 97 -42.67 54.06 8.40
C SER A 97 -44.09 54.28 7.84
N ALA A 98 -44.75 53.24 7.35
CA ALA A 98 -46.10 53.30 6.83
C ALA A 98 -47.18 53.51 7.92
N ALA A 99 -46.90 53.12 9.18
CA ALA A 99 -47.79 53.29 10.30
C ALA A 99 -47.81 54.72 10.89
N ASN A 100 -46.79 55.48 10.55
CA ASN A 100 -46.69 56.89 10.93
C ASN A 100 -47.29 57.82 9.86
#